data_6a44397f91106b50743e247fe3097868
#
_entry.id   6a44397f91106b50743e247fe3097868
#
_cell.length_a   1.000
_cell.length_b   1.000
_cell.length_c   1.000
_cell.angle_alpha   90.00
_cell.angle_beta   90.00
_cell.angle_gamma   90.00
#
_symmetry.space_group_name_H-M   'P 1'
#
loop_
_entity.id
_entity.type
_entity.pdbx_description
1 polymer ?
#
loop_
_entity_poly.entity_id
_entity_poly.type
_entity_poly.pdbx_seq_one_letter_code
_entity_poly.pdbx_strand_id
1 'polypeptide(L)'
;MIGLGDNSLNAAELFVQCLENEGVTRVFGVPGEENAELMMALDASSIEFVLTRHEQGAAFMSEVHGRLTGEPGVCLGTLGPGAANLVTEVANANMDRVPLIAITGQAGIER
;
A
#
# COMPACT_ATOMS: atom_id res chain seq x y z
N MET A 1 -13.02 -6.12 16.60
CA MET A 1 -13.03 -6.09 18.04
C MET A 1 -11.63 -6.23 18.61
N ILE A 2 -11.36 -5.51 19.60
CA ILE A 2 -10.00 -5.37 20.11
C ILE A 2 -9.97 -5.56 21.60
N GLY A 3 -8.82 -5.93 22.10
CA GLY A 3 -8.54 -5.79 23.51
C GLY A 3 -8.88 -6.96 24.39
N LEU A 4 -9.13 -8.08 23.84
CA LEU A 4 -9.32 -9.28 24.61
C LEU A 4 -8.24 -10.31 24.28
N GLY A 5 -7.02 -10.08 24.73
CA GLY A 5 -5.93 -10.99 24.52
C GLY A 5 -5.71 -11.30 23.04
N ASP A 6 -6.09 -12.48 22.62
CA ASP A 6 -5.86 -12.95 21.25
C ASP A 6 -6.64 -12.21 20.19
N ASN A 7 -7.58 -11.33 20.58
CA ASN A 7 -8.34 -10.52 19.65
C ASN A 7 -7.69 -9.17 19.38
N SER A 8 -6.51 -8.93 19.92
CA SER A 8 -5.78 -7.70 19.66
C SER A 8 -5.31 -7.64 18.21
N LEU A 9 -5.45 -6.47 17.59
CA LEU A 9 -4.94 -6.25 16.25
C LEU A 9 -3.47 -5.87 16.31
N ASN A 10 -2.68 -6.34 15.34
CA ASN A 10 -1.35 -5.81 15.14
C ASN A 10 -1.42 -4.54 14.29
N ALA A 11 -0.29 -3.86 14.14
CA ALA A 11 -0.26 -2.59 13.39
C ALA A 11 -0.67 -2.76 11.93
N ALA A 12 -0.25 -3.86 11.29
CA ALA A 12 -0.59 -4.12 9.90
C ALA A 12 -2.10 -4.31 9.73
N GLU A 13 -2.71 -5.08 10.62
CA GLU A 13 -4.15 -5.30 10.58
C GLU A 13 -4.93 -4.01 10.79
N LEU A 14 -4.50 -3.20 11.74
CA LEU A 14 -5.14 -1.90 11.98
C LEU A 14 -5.01 -0.98 10.77
N PHE A 15 -3.82 -0.95 10.16
CA PHE A 15 -3.58 -0.13 8.97
C PHE A 15 -4.52 -0.53 7.84
N VAL A 16 -4.66 -1.84 7.59
CA VAL A 16 -5.54 -2.34 6.55
C VAL A 16 -7.01 -2.00 6.84
N GLN A 17 -7.42 -2.09 8.10
CA GLN A 17 -8.77 -1.68 8.48
C GLN A 17 -9.01 -0.19 8.21
N CYS A 18 -8.00 0.64 8.45
CA CYS A 18 -8.11 2.07 8.12
C CYS A 18 -8.28 2.28 6.62
N LEU A 19 -7.55 1.53 5.79
CA LEU A 19 -7.72 1.60 4.34
C LEU A 19 -9.14 1.18 3.93
N GLU A 20 -9.65 0.11 4.50
CA GLU A 20 -11.02 -0.33 4.23
C GLU A 20 -12.04 0.73 4.60
N ASN A 21 -11.87 1.35 5.77
CA ASN A 21 -12.77 2.39 6.25
C ASN A 21 -12.75 3.63 5.36
N GLU A 22 -11.63 3.89 4.69
CA GLU A 22 -11.51 5.00 3.74
C GLU A 22 -12.00 4.64 2.34
N GLY A 23 -12.54 3.46 2.16
CA GLY A 23 -13.11 3.05 0.89
C GLY A 23 -12.13 2.46 -0.11
N VAL A 24 -10.93 2.12 0.33
CA VAL A 24 -9.93 1.50 -0.54
C VAL A 24 -10.36 0.08 -0.87
N THR A 25 -10.42 -0.24 -2.17
CA THR A 25 -10.82 -1.56 -2.65
C THR A 25 -9.69 -2.33 -3.29
N ARG A 26 -8.61 -1.66 -3.69
CA ARG A 26 -7.47 -2.28 -4.35
C ARG A 26 -6.18 -1.64 -3.91
N VAL A 27 -5.14 -2.48 -3.81
CA VAL A 27 -3.76 -2.05 -3.62
C VAL A 27 -2.93 -2.69 -4.73
N PHE A 28 -2.15 -1.90 -5.43
CA PHE A 28 -1.28 -2.37 -6.51
C PHE A 28 0.15 -2.42 -6.01
N GLY A 29 0.90 -3.46 -6.32
CA GLY A 29 2.27 -3.46 -5.84
C GLY A 29 3.05 -4.74 -6.08
N VAL A 30 4.23 -4.74 -5.48
CA VAL A 30 5.14 -5.89 -5.46
C VAL A 30 5.40 -6.23 -4.01
N PRO A 31 5.06 -7.44 -3.57
CA PRO A 31 5.29 -7.84 -2.19
C PRO A 31 6.77 -8.09 -1.93
N GLY A 32 7.16 -7.98 -0.68
CA GLY A 32 8.50 -8.30 -0.24
C GLY A 32 8.49 -8.87 1.15
N GLU A 33 9.61 -9.44 1.56
CA GLU A 33 9.72 -10.08 2.86
C GLU A 33 9.44 -9.11 4.01
N GLU A 34 9.91 -7.88 3.88
CA GLU A 34 9.79 -6.87 4.93
C GLU A 34 8.36 -6.33 5.12
N ASN A 35 7.48 -6.59 4.16
CA ASN A 35 6.07 -6.21 4.33
C ASN A 35 5.13 -7.42 4.37
N ALA A 36 5.66 -8.59 4.78
CA ALA A 36 4.91 -9.82 4.84
C ALA A 36 3.66 -9.73 5.73
N GLU A 37 3.78 -9.09 6.89
CA GLU A 37 2.63 -8.95 7.79
C GLU A 37 1.53 -8.09 7.16
N LEU A 38 1.92 -7.04 6.45
CA LEU A 38 0.96 -6.22 5.73
C LEU A 38 0.26 -7.02 4.63
N MET A 39 1.03 -7.85 3.91
CA MET A 39 0.47 -8.71 2.87
C MET A 39 -0.52 -9.71 3.46
N MET A 40 -0.20 -10.29 4.62
CA MET A 40 -1.11 -11.21 5.29
C MET A 40 -2.40 -10.50 5.72
N ALA A 41 -2.30 -9.29 6.22
CA ALA A 41 -3.46 -8.50 6.61
C ALA A 41 -4.32 -8.14 5.39
N LEU A 42 -3.70 -7.80 4.26
CA LEU A 42 -4.43 -7.52 3.02
C LEU A 42 -5.16 -8.77 2.52
N ASP A 43 -4.50 -9.93 2.57
CA ASP A 43 -5.11 -11.20 2.15
C ASP A 43 -6.36 -11.54 2.98
N ALA A 44 -6.34 -11.22 4.25
CA ALA A 44 -7.46 -11.46 5.16
C ALA A 44 -8.55 -10.38 5.06
N SER A 45 -8.35 -9.35 4.25
CA SER A 45 -9.27 -8.21 4.14
C SER A 45 -10.17 -8.31 2.91
N SER A 46 -11.04 -7.32 2.76
CA SER A 46 -11.85 -7.17 1.56
C SER A 46 -11.09 -6.50 0.41
N ILE A 47 -9.88 -6.02 0.66
CA ILE A 47 -9.09 -5.32 -0.34
C ILE A 47 -8.43 -6.31 -1.30
N GLU A 48 -8.60 -6.09 -2.60
CA GLU A 48 -7.92 -6.87 -3.62
C GLU A 48 -6.48 -6.39 -3.78
N PHE A 49 -5.51 -7.31 -3.72
CA PHE A 49 -4.13 -6.97 -4.02
C PHE A 49 -3.83 -7.32 -5.48
N VAL A 50 -3.44 -6.33 -6.25
CA VAL A 50 -3.10 -6.50 -7.67
C VAL A 50 -1.58 -6.56 -7.79
N LEU A 51 -1.07 -7.76 -8.04
CA LEU A 51 0.37 -7.97 -8.21
C LEU A 51 0.84 -7.37 -9.53
N THR A 52 1.88 -6.57 -9.46
CA THR A 52 2.53 -6.02 -10.66
C THR A 52 3.93 -6.59 -10.81
N ARG A 53 4.55 -6.37 -11.97
CA ARG A 53 5.91 -6.85 -12.26
C ARG A 53 6.97 -5.88 -11.78
N HIS A 54 6.59 -4.62 -11.53
CA HIS A 54 7.50 -3.57 -11.11
C HIS A 54 6.71 -2.54 -10.33
N GLU A 55 7.31 -1.96 -9.33
CA GLU A 55 6.63 -0.97 -8.48
C GLU A 55 6.21 0.27 -9.26
N GLN A 56 7.00 0.67 -10.24
CA GLN A 56 6.62 1.80 -11.09
C GLN A 56 5.30 1.55 -11.80
N GLY A 57 5.11 0.32 -12.30
CA GLY A 57 3.82 -0.08 -12.90
C GLY A 57 2.68 0.00 -11.90
N ALA A 58 2.93 -0.43 -10.66
CA ALA A 58 1.95 -0.33 -9.60
C ALA A 58 1.55 1.12 -9.33
N ALA A 59 2.53 2.01 -9.27
CA ALA A 59 2.28 3.42 -9.03
C ALA A 59 1.51 4.06 -10.18
N PHE A 60 1.82 3.71 -11.43
CA PHE A 60 1.06 4.18 -12.59
C PHE A 60 -0.40 3.71 -12.53
N MET A 61 -0.63 2.44 -12.21
CA MET A 61 -2.00 1.92 -12.08
C MET A 61 -2.77 2.66 -10.98
N SER A 62 -2.10 2.93 -9.87
CA SER A 62 -2.71 3.66 -8.75
C SER A 62 -3.04 5.09 -9.13
N GLU A 63 -2.15 5.74 -9.88
CA GLU A 63 -2.35 7.11 -10.34
C GLU A 63 -3.56 7.19 -11.27
N VAL A 64 -3.68 6.26 -12.21
CA VAL A 64 -4.82 6.21 -13.11
C VAL A 64 -6.13 5.97 -12.33
N HIS A 65 -6.08 5.10 -11.34
CA HIS A 65 -7.23 4.89 -10.45
C HIS A 65 -7.66 6.20 -9.79
N GLY A 66 -6.70 6.95 -9.29
CA GLY A 66 -6.98 8.25 -8.66
C GLY A 66 -7.57 9.26 -9.63
N ARG A 67 -7.03 9.32 -10.85
CA ARG A 67 -7.55 10.21 -11.89
C ARG A 67 -9.00 9.89 -12.27
N LEU A 68 -9.29 8.61 -12.41
CA LEU A 68 -10.61 8.19 -12.90
C LEU A 68 -11.69 8.26 -11.82
N THR A 69 -11.33 8.03 -10.57
CA THR A 69 -12.31 7.90 -9.49
C THR A 69 -12.36 9.11 -8.56
N GLY A 70 -11.28 9.88 -8.48
CA GLY A 70 -11.15 10.92 -7.47
C GLY A 70 -10.82 10.39 -6.08
N GLU A 71 -10.75 9.06 -5.92
CA GLU A 71 -10.37 8.41 -4.67
C GLU A 71 -8.88 8.06 -4.70
N PRO A 72 -8.17 8.05 -3.58
CA PRO A 72 -6.76 7.74 -3.60
C PRO A 72 -6.47 6.36 -4.18
N GLY A 73 -5.58 6.31 -5.16
CA GLY A 73 -4.98 5.05 -5.59
C GLY A 73 -3.92 4.65 -4.58
N VAL A 74 -3.78 3.37 -4.30
CA VAL A 74 -2.84 2.88 -3.29
C VAL A 74 -1.83 1.94 -3.95
N CYS A 75 -0.55 2.24 -3.79
CA CYS A 75 0.52 1.39 -4.28
C CYS A 75 1.47 0.98 -3.17
N LEU A 76 2.13 -0.14 -3.35
CA LEU A 76 2.95 -0.78 -2.34
C LEU A 76 4.28 -1.23 -2.92
N GLY A 77 5.35 -0.91 -2.25
CA GLY A 77 6.68 -1.46 -2.50
C GLY A 77 7.35 -1.79 -1.19
N THR A 78 8.32 -2.70 -1.22
CA THR A 78 9.11 -2.96 -0.03
C THR A 78 10.17 -1.87 0.16
N LEU A 79 11.03 -2.02 1.15
CA LEU A 79 12.06 -1.03 1.43
C LEU A 79 13.16 -1.01 0.35
N GLY A 80 13.99 0.02 0.37
CA GLY A 80 15.14 0.14 -0.53
C GLY A 80 14.74 0.29 -1.97
N PRO A 81 15.19 -0.62 -2.86
CA PRO A 81 14.88 -0.52 -4.29
C PRO A 81 13.38 -0.53 -4.59
N GLY A 82 12.58 -1.26 -3.82
CA GLY A 82 11.13 -1.27 -3.99
C GLY A 82 10.54 0.12 -3.78
N ALA A 83 10.96 0.79 -2.72
CA ALA A 83 10.53 2.17 -2.45
C ALA A 83 11.04 3.12 -3.53
N ALA A 84 12.30 2.98 -3.93
CA ALA A 84 12.90 3.84 -4.96
C ALA A 84 12.17 3.71 -6.30
N ASN A 85 11.68 2.53 -6.62
CA ASN A 85 10.97 2.27 -7.87
C ASN A 85 9.58 2.93 -7.95
N LEU A 86 9.07 3.46 -6.84
CA LEU A 86 7.81 4.21 -6.83
C LEU A 86 8.01 5.70 -7.15
N VAL A 87 9.23 6.20 -7.03
CA VAL A 87 9.50 7.64 -7.01
C VAL A 87 9.04 8.37 -8.26
N THR A 88 9.32 7.81 -9.44
CA THR A 88 8.99 8.48 -10.70
C THR A 88 7.50 8.83 -10.77
N GLU A 89 6.66 7.88 -10.49
CA GLU A 89 5.22 8.10 -10.62
C GLU A 89 4.64 8.86 -9.43
N VAL A 90 5.17 8.66 -8.25
CA VAL A 90 4.76 9.46 -7.09
C VAL A 90 5.04 10.93 -7.37
N ALA A 91 6.20 11.23 -7.97
CA ALA A 91 6.51 12.60 -8.36
C ALA A 91 5.52 13.13 -9.39
N ASN A 92 5.17 12.32 -10.38
CA ASN A 92 4.19 12.71 -11.39
C ASN A 92 2.81 12.97 -10.77
N ALA A 93 2.36 12.08 -9.93
CA ALA A 93 1.08 12.24 -9.24
C ALA A 93 1.05 13.51 -8.39
N ASN A 94 2.16 13.80 -7.72
CA ASN A 94 2.28 15.02 -6.92
C ASN A 94 2.19 16.28 -7.78
N MET A 95 2.88 16.29 -8.91
CA MET A 95 2.85 17.44 -9.81
C MET A 95 1.46 17.66 -10.41
N ASP A 96 0.76 16.58 -10.71
CA ASP A 96 -0.56 16.65 -11.34
C ASP A 96 -1.71 16.68 -10.30
N ARG A 97 -1.37 16.68 -9.02
CA ARG A 97 -2.34 16.70 -7.91
C ARG A 97 -3.32 15.54 -7.95
N VAL A 98 -2.84 14.37 -8.33
CA VAL A 98 -3.64 13.16 -8.34
C VAL A 98 -3.58 12.50 -6.95
N PRO A 99 -4.71 12.08 -6.40
CA PRO A 99 -4.71 11.43 -5.08
C PRO A 99 -4.03 10.07 -5.15
N LEU A 100 -3.00 9.89 -4.35
CA LEU A 100 -2.17 8.68 -4.33
C LEU A 100 -1.63 8.44 -2.92
N ILE A 101 -1.68 7.19 -2.48
CA ILE A 101 -1.03 6.75 -1.25
C ILE A 101 0.04 5.74 -1.63
N ALA A 102 1.29 6.03 -1.30
CA ALA A 102 2.41 5.12 -1.54
C ALA A 102 2.86 4.52 -0.21
N ILE A 103 2.86 3.20 -0.13
CA ILE A 103 3.23 2.47 1.07
C ILE A 103 4.59 1.81 0.85
N THR A 104 5.53 2.06 1.74
CA THR A 104 6.86 1.43 1.66
C THR A 104 7.26 0.90 3.03
N GLY A 105 8.22 -0.01 3.03
CA GLY A 105 8.81 -0.48 4.25
C GLY A 105 9.98 0.38 4.72
N GLN A 106 10.41 0.15 5.93
CA GLN A 106 11.54 0.83 6.56
C GLN A 106 12.36 -0.19 7.32
N ALA A 107 13.67 -0.14 7.21
CA ALA A 107 14.54 -1.00 8.00
C ALA A 107 14.48 -0.60 9.47
N GLY A 108 14.71 -1.56 10.35
CA GLY A 108 14.79 -1.28 11.78
C GLY A 108 15.91 -0.30 12.12
N ILE A 109 15.72 0.43 13.21
CA ILE A 109 16.66 1.48 13.63
C ILE A 109 18.04 0.90 13.94
N GLU A 110 18.07 -0.30 14.48
CA GLU A 110 19.31 -0.96 14.91
C GLU A 110 19.96 -1.84 13.83
N ARG A 111 19.56 -1.70 12.62
CA ARG A 111 20.04 -2.53 11.53
C ARG A 111 21.26 -1.98 10.83
#